data_ba27ffa36c341632a9940192d23b078d
#
_entry.id   ba27ffa36c341632a9940192d23b078d
#
_cell.length_a   1.000
_cell.length_b   1.000
_cell.length_c   1.000
_cell.angle_alpha   90.00
_cell.angle_beta   90.00
_cell.angle_gamma   90.00
#
_symmetry.space_group_name_H-M   'P 1'
#
loop_
_entity.id
_entity.type
_entity.pdbx_description
1 polymer ?
#
loop_
_entity_poly.entity_id
_entity_poly.type
_entity_poly.pdbx_seq_one_letter_code
_entity_poly.pdbx_strand_id
1 'polypeptide(L)'
;MADGFDQAILDELLVRREEGRSMGGELGTIRHHESGRLTVRERIERLIDADSWHEIGLLAKPEFRRDKPIPCDAVVTGYAKLYGRNVGLIGIDSSIVAGTTAPVSMRKQGRIIEMSQRVGMPIVILCDADGGRIPDVMGWRFSGLPLDFQTFLKTPEQYPMVPRAAAILGPSYGDSALHASTAHFVAMVKFGSIALSGPSVVGNAIGEKVSDDSLGGPEMATAVGNAHRVVETEDDAFKAIRAF
;
A
#
# COMPACT_ATOMS: atom_id res chain seq x y z
N MET A 1 -36.74 6.64 -25.87
CA MET A 1 -36.12 5.32 -25.92
C MET A 1 -34.81 5.40 -25.14
N ALA A 2 -34.92 5.23 -23.85
CA ALA A 2 -33.80 5.18 -22.90
C ALA A 2 -34.01 3.91 -22.04
N ASP A 3 -34.24 2.79 -22.72
CA ASP A 3 -34.44 1.50 -22.10
C ASP A 3 -33.41 0.56 -22.67
N GLY A 4 -32.45 0.20 -21.86
CA GLY A 4 -31.51 -0.81 -22.28
C GLY A 4 -30.19 -0.87 -21.55
N PHE A 5 -30.10 -0.35 -20.34
CA PHE A 5 -29.05 -0.87 -19.46
C PHE A 5 -29.47 -2.28 -19.08
N ASP A 6 -28.78 -3.25 -19.64
CA ASP A 6 -29.04 -4.65 -19.30
C ASP A 6 -28.82 -4.84 -17.78
N GLN A 7 -29.90 -5.16 -17.06
CA GLN A 7 -29.89 -5.36 -15.62
C GLN A 7 -28.82 -6.38 -15.22
N ALA A 8 -28.59 -7.39 -16.05
CA ALA A 8 -27.54 -8.38 -15.82
C ALA A 8 -26.14 -7.78 -15.79
N ILE A 9 -25.85 -6.76 -16.59
CA ILE A 9 -24.55 -6.04 -16.55
C ILE A 9 -24.40 -5.25 -15.25
N LEU A 10 -25.47 -4.61 -14.78
CA LEU A 10 -25.45 -3.91 -13.51
C LEU A 10 -25.26 -4.87 -12.34
N ASP A 11 -25.95 -5.98 -12.33
CA ASP A 11 -25.85 -7.01 -11.30
C ASP A 11 -24.43 -7.60 -11.29
N GLU A 12 -23.85 -7.90 -12.45
CA GLU A 12 -22.46 -8.34 -12.57
C GLU A 12 -21.48 -7.29 -12.04
N LEU A 13 -21.67 -6.02 -12.34
CA LEU A 13 -20.85 -4.94 -11.83
C LEU A 13 -20.89 -4.85 -10.30
N LEU A 14 -22.08 -4.98 -9.71
CA LEU A 14 -22.23 -4.97 -8.24
C LEU A 14 -21.50 -6.14 -7.61
N VAL A 15 -21.63 -7.35 -8.15
CA VAL A 15 -20.90 -8.54 -7.68
C VAL A 15 -19.38 -8.32 -7.75
N ARG A 16 -18.87 -7.81 -8.88
CA ARG A 16 -17.43 -7.52 -9.04
C ARG A 16 -16.93 -6.43 -8.08
N ARG A 17 -17.76 -5.44 -7.77
CA ARG A 17 -17.41 -4.39 -6.79
C ARG A 17 -17.35 -4.96 -5.39
N GLU A 18 -18.25 -5.84 -5.03
CA GLU A 18 -18.24 -6.52 -3.73
C GLU A 18 -17.02 -7.43 -3.60
N GLU A 19 -16.72 -8.23 -4.63
CA GLU A 19 -15.49 -9.01 -4.70
C GLU A 19 -14.24 -8.12 -4.51
N GLY A 20 -14.21 -6.95 -5.17
CA GLY A 20 -13.12 -5.99 -5.02
C GLY A 20 -12.96 -5.44 -3.59
N ARG A 21 -14.02 -5.40 -2.80
CA ARG A 21 -14.00 -4.94 -1.41
C ARG A 21 -13.68 -6.03 -0.41
N SER A 22 -13.74 -7.29 -0.81
CA SER A 22 -13.65 -8.44 0.11
C SER A 22 -12.26 -8.64 0.76
N MET A 23 -11.21 -7.97 0.25
CA MET A 23 -9.83 -8.08 0.77
C MET A 23 -9.39 -9.56 0.89
N GLY A 24 -8.81 -9.97 2.01
CA GLY A 24 -8.47 -11.36 2.30
C GLY A 24 -9.66 -12.26 2.69
N GLY A 25 -10.89 -11.74 2.55
CA GLY A 25 -12.11 -12.39 2.99
C GLY A 25 -12.21 -12.47 4.52
N GLU A 26 -13.24 -13.16 5.01
CA GLU A 26 -13.50 -13.28 6.44
C GLU A 26 -12.30 -13.84 7.22
N LEU A 27 -11.70 -14.92 6.75
CA LEU A 27 -10.54 -15.55 7.41
C LEU A 27 -9.29 -14.66 7.40
N GLY A 28 -9.08 -13.87 6.35
CA GLY A 28 -7.98 -12.91 6.28
C GLY A 28 -8.18 -11.77 7.27
N THR A 29 -9.39 -11.25 7.35
CA THR A 29 -9.78 -10.20 8.29
C THR A 29 -9.65 -10.66 9.75
N ILE A 30 -10.17 -11.85 10.10
CA ILE A 30 -10.08 -12.42 11.45
C ILE A 30 -8.61 -12.53 11.88
N ARG A 31 -7.76 -13.13 11.04
CA ARG A 31 -6.31 -13.26 11.34
C ARG A 31 -5.62 -11.92 11.57
N HIS A 32 -6.04 -10.90 10.81
CA HIS A 32 -5.51 -9.55 10.96
C HIS A 32 -5.86 -8.96 12.32
N HIS A 33 -7.14 -9.04 12.70
CA HIS A 33 -7.63 -8.59 14.01
C HIS A 33 -7.03 -9.38 15.18
N GLU A 34 -6.89 -10.71 15.07
CA GLU A 34 -6.21 -11.53 16.08
C GLU A 34 -4.75 -11.13 16.30
N SER A 35 -4.08 -10.60 15.26
CA SER A 35 -2.74 -10.03 15.37
C SER A 35 -2.71 -8.60 15.93
N GLY A 36 -3.86 -8.04 16.30
CA GLY A 36 -4.00 -6.68 16.84
C GLY A 36 -3.88 -5.58 15.78
N ARG A 37 -4.01 -5.92 14.48
CA ARG A 37 -3.89 -4.98 13.36
C ARG A 37 -5.24 -4.70 12.71
N LEU A 38 -5.37 -3.49 12.17
CA LEU A 38 -6.52 -3.09 11.36
C LEU A 38 -6.35 -3.55 9.92
N THR A 39 -7.45 -3.89 9.25
CA THR A 39 -7.45 -4.07 7.79
C THR A 39 -7.15 -2.76 7.07
N VAL A 40 -6.70 -2.84 5.82
CA VAL A 40 -6.40 -1.62 5.03
C VAL A 40 -7.61 -0.70 4.90
N ARG A 41 -8.83 -1.23 4.80
CA ARG A 41 -10.04 -0.40 4.67
C ARG A 41 -10.40 0.29 5.99
N GLU A 42 -10.28 -0.39 7.12
CA GLU A 42 -10.43 0.23 8.45
C GLU A 42 -9.38 1.31 8.71
N ARG A 43 -8.14 1.08 8.27
CA ARG A 43 -7.06 2.08 8.32
C ARG A 43 -7.43 3.34 7.53
N ILE A 44 -7.95 3.15 6.31
CA ILE A 44 -8.40 4.26 5.46
C ILE A 44 -9.54 5.02 6.15
N GLU A 45 -10.58 4.33 6.59
CA GLU A 45 -11.74 4.95 7.26
C GLU A 45 -11.35 5.75 8.51
N ARG A 46 -10.42 5.23 9.32
CA ARG A 46 -9.94 5.94 10.52
C ARG A 46 -9.05 7.13 10.20
N LEU A 47 -8.36 7.10 9.07
CA LEU A 47 -7.42 8.16 8.68
C LEU A 47 -8.12 9.36 8.04
N ILE A 48 -9.15 9.16 7.23
CA ILE A 48 -9.75 10.18 6.37
C ILE A 48 -10.93 10.90 7.00
N ASP A 49 -11.34 12.01 6.41
CA ASP A 49 -12.60 12.66 6.75
C ASP A 49 -13.78 11.80 6.26
N ALA A 50 -14.87 11.76 7.03
CA ALA A 50 -16.05 10.98 6.70
C ALA A 50 -16.57 11.32 5.28
N ASP A 51 -17.06 10.30 4.58
CA ASP A 51 -17.67 10.38 3.24
C ASP A 51 -16.79 11.00 2.15
N SER A 52 -15.47 11.08 2.37
CA SER A 52 -14.54 11.69 1.43
C SER A 52 -13.78 10.69 0.53
N TRP A 53 -13.98 9.38 0.72
CA TRP A 53 -13.24 8.36 -0.01
C TRP A 53 -13.69 8.15 -1.44
N HIS A 54 -12.76 8.24 -2.37
CA HIS A 54 -12.97 7.94 -3.78
C HIS A 54 -11.95 6.89 -4.24
N GLU A 55 -12.37 5.64 -4.31
CA GLU A 55 -11.49 4.53 -4.69
C GLU A 55 -11.24 4.48 -6.19
N ILE A 56 -9.99 4.29 -6.58
CA ILE A 56 -9.55 4.10 -7.96
C ILE A 56 -8.94 2.70 -8.10
N GLY A 57 -9.41 1.96 -9.11
CA GLY A 57 -8.89 0.61 -9.39
C GLY A 57 -9.48 -0.50 -8.50
N LEU A 58 -10.71 -0.30 -7.98
CA LEU A 58 -11.43 -1.32 -7.22
C LEU A 58 -11.57 -2.66 -7.97
N LEU A 59 -11.77 -2.61 -9.28
CA LEU A 59 -11.97 -3.80 -10.12
C LEU A 59 -10.66 -4.38 -10.67
N ALA A 60 -9.51 -3.84 -10.27
CA ALA A 60 -8.22 -4.36 -10.72
C ALA A 60 -7.98 -5.77 -10.15
N LYS A 61 -7.40 -6.63 -10.99
CA LYS A 61 -7.06 -8.02 -10.66
C LYS A 61 -5.63 -8.30 -11.14
N PRO A 62 -4.95 -9.31 -10.58
CA PRO A 62 -3.64 -9.73 -11.07
C PRO A 62 -3.64 -9.96 -12.58
N GLU A 63 -2.53 -9.67 -13.23
CA GLU A 63 -2.34 -9.93 -14.65
C GLU A 63 -2.39 -11.43 -14.96
N PHE A 64 -1.83 -12.24 -14.07
CA PHE A 64 -1.88 -13.70 -14.18
C PHE A 64 -3.08 -14.27 -13.44
N ARG A 65 -3.74 -15.24 -14.09
CA ARG A 65 -4.86 -15.96 -13.46
C ARG A 65 -4.39 -16.69 -12.21
N ARG A 66 -5.17 -16.59 -11.13
CA ARG A 66 -4.93 -17.25 -9.84
C ARG A 66 -6.09 -18.18 -9.50
N ASP A 67 -5.78 -19.25 -8.78
CA ASP A 67 -6.82 -20.17 -8.26
C ASP A 67 -7.73 -19.47 -7.24
N LYS A 68 -7.15 -18.53 -6.49
CA LYS A 68 -7.88 -17.67 -5.54
C LYS A 68 -7.87 -16.21 -6.03
N PRO A 69 -8.98 -15.49 -5.90
CA PRO A 69 -9.02 -14.09 -6.23
C PRO A 69 -8.08 -13.28 -5.33
N ILE A 70 -7.46 -12.25 -5.90
CA ILE A 70 -6.68 -11.24 -5.17
C ILE A 70 -7.36 -9.90 -5.45
N PRO A 71 -8.31 -9.50 -4.63
CA PRO A 71 -9.07 -8.25 -4.81
C PRO A 71 -8.15 -7.04 -4.85
N CYS A 72 -8.43 -6.09 -5.71
CA CYS A 72 -7.66 -4.86 -5.92
C CYS A 72 -6.16 -5.07 -6.20
N ASP A 73 -5.76 -6.31 -6.52
CA ASP A 73 -4.36 -6.74 -6.59
C ASP A 73 -3.55 -6.42 -5.31
N ALA A 74 -4.17 -6.66 -4.13
CA ALA A 74 -3.64 -6.42 -2.79
C ALA A 74 -3.28 -4.96 -2.46
N VAL A 75 -3.72 -3.99 -3.26
CA VAL A 75 -3.48 -2.56 -3.00
C VAL A 75 -4.75 -1.75 -3.23
N VAL A 76 -5.19 -1.03 -2.22
CA VAL A 76 -6.33 -0.10 -2.26
C VAL A 76 -5.79 1.31 -2.52
N THR A 77 -6.29 1.95 -3.57
CA THR A 77 -5.81 3.27 -4.01
C THR A 77 -6.96 4.21 -4.28
N GLY A 78 -6.75 5.50 -4.05
CA GLY A 78 -7.75 6.52 -4.32
C GLY A 78 -7.33 7.90 -3.83
N TYR A 79 -8.30 8.75 -3.61
CA TYR A 79 -8.11 10.04 -2.96
C TYR A 79 -9.23 10.28 -1.93
N ALA A 80 -8.92 11.12 -0.96
CA ALA A 80 -9.81 11.45 0.14
C ALA A 80 -9.53 12.88 0.64
N LYS A 81 -10.13 13.23 1.77
CA LYS A 81 -9.79 14.47 2.47
C LYS A 81 -9.21 14.16 3.85
N LEU A 82 -8.22 14.96 4.24
CA LEU A 82 -7.72 15.07 5.62
C LEU A 82 -7.86 16.53 6.06
N TYR A 83 -8.68 16.78 7.06
CA TYR A 83 -9.02 18.15 7.50
C TYR A 83 -9.47 19.06 6.34
N GLY A 84 -10.33 18.54 5.45
CA GLY A 84 -10.84 19.22 4.28
C GLY A 84 -9.87 19.34 3.10
N ARG A 85 -8.60 18.96 3.24
CA ARG A 85 -7.58 19.00 2.17
C ARG A 85 -7.56 17.68 1.40
N ASN A 86 -7.60 17.75 0.08
CA ASN A 86 -7.48 16.57 -0.77
C ASN A 86 -6.09 15.92 -0.64
N VAL A 87 -6.06 14.59 -0.53
CA VAL A 87 -4.85 13.76 -0.47
C VAL A 87 -5.01 12.54 -1.37
N GLY A 88 -3.95 12.16 -2.06
CA GLY A 88 -3.83 10.84 -2.69
C GLY A 88 -3.50 9.80 -1.62
N LEU A 89 -4.09 8.61 -1.72
CA LEU A 89 -3.92 7.57 -0.73
C LEU A 89 -3.61 6.23 -1.39
N ILE A 90 -2.60 5.56 -0.85
CA ILE A 90 -2.17 4.21 -1.21
C ILE A 90 -2.18 3.37 0.07
N GLY A 91 -2.99 2.32 0.11
CA GLY A 91 -3.04 1.38 1.23
C GLY A 91 -2.73 -0.03 0.77
N ILE A 92 -1.77 -0.70 1.40
CA ILE A 92 -1.40 -2.07 1.08
C ILE A 92 -2.18 -3.03 1.96
N ASP A 93 -2.78 -4.04 1.33
CA ASP A 93 -3.64 -5.02 2.00
C ASP A 93 -2.88 -6.30 2.33
N SER A 94 -2.28 -6.33 3.50
CA SER A 94 -1.55 -7.51 3.99
C SER A 94 -2.47 -8.66 4.46
N SER A 95 -3.78 -8.46 4.50
CA SER A 95 -4.75 -9.53 4.80
C SER A 95 -4.82 -10.58 3.70
N ILE A 96 -4.38 -10.24 2.49
CA ILE A 96 -4.29 -11.13 1.34
C ILE A 96 -2.87 -11.15 0.75
N VAL A 97 -2.37 -12.33 0.45
CA VAL A 97 -1.03 -12.58 -0.11
C VAL A 97 0.09 -11.76 0.57
N ALA A 98 -0.06 -11.52 1.88
CA ALA A 98 0.85 -10.74 2.71
C ALA A 98 1.16 -9.33 2.14
N GLY A 99 0.22 -8.71 1.44
CA GLY A 99 0.39 -7.40 0.80
C GLY A 99 1.42 -7.38 -0.33
N THR A 100 1.83 -8.55 -0.83
CA THR A 100 2.85 -8.61 -1.88
C THR A 100 2.39 -7.95 -3.16
N THR A 101 3.28 -7.17 -3.76
CA THR A 101 2.99 -6.35 -4.93
C THR A 101 3.42 -7.00 -6.25
N ALA A 102 2.75 -6.61 -7.33
CA ALA A 102 2.90 -7.14 -8.67
C ALA A 102 2.62 -6.04 -9.72
N PRO A 103 2.79 -6.29 -11.01
CA PRO A 103 2.67 -5.24 -12.03
C PRO A 103 1.37 -4.42 -11.98
N VAL A 104 0.23 -5.02 -11.66
CA VAL A 104 -1.05 -4.29 -11.60
C VAL A 104 -1.11 -3.38 -10.37
N SER A 105 -0.73 -3.88 -9.19
CA SER A 105 -0.67 -3.07 -7.98
C SER A 105 0.33 -1.92 -8.10
N MET A 106 1.48 -2.15 -8.71
CA MET A 106 2.47 -1.09 -8.99
C MET A 106 1.88 -0.01 -9.91
N ARG A 107 1.19 -0.37 -11.00
CA ARG A 107 0.52 0.59 -11.88
C ARG A 107 -0.55 1.42 -11.16
N LYS A 108 -1.30 0.80 -10.23
CA LYS A 108 -2.27 1.54 -9.41
C LYS A 108 -1.60 2.58 -8.52
N GLN A 109 -0.53 2.21 -7.85
CA GLN A 109 0.26 3.11 -7.01
C GLN A 109 0.83 4.25 -7.85
N GLY A 110 1.48 3.93 -8.97
CA GLY A 110 2.04 4.91 -9.91
C GLY A 110 1.00 5.91 -10.40
N ARG A 111 -0.23 5.44 -10.71
CA ARG A 111 -1.32 6.32 -11.13
C ARG A 111 -1.70 7.35 -10.06
N ILE A 112 -1.79 6.96 -8.78
CA ILE A 112 -2.09 7.90 -7.69
C ILE A 112 -0.97 8.91 -7.51
N ILE A 113 0.28 8.46 -7.57
CA ILE A 113 1.45 9.34 -7.43
C ILE A 113 1.45 10.37 -8.57
N GLU A 114 1.31 9.92 -9.81
CA GLU A 114 1.28 10.81 -10.97
C GLU A 114 0.13 11.81 -10.91
N MET A 115 -1.08 11.35 -10.59
CA MET A 115 -2.24 12.22 -10.44
C MET A 115 -2.01 13.27 -9.35
N SER A 116 -1.50 12.86 -8.19
CA SER A 116 -1.22 13.74 -7.07
C SER A 116 -0.19 14.81 -7.42
N GLN A 117 0.89 14.42 -8.10
CA GLN A 117 1.91 15.36 -8.57
C GLN A 117 1.38 16.37 -9.59
N ARG A 118 0.53 15.93 -10.53
CA ARG A 118 -0.07 16.80 -11.54
C ARG A 118 -0.96 17.91 -10.96
N VAL A 119 -1.67 17.62 -9.87
CA VAL A 119 -2.62 18.55 -9.24
C VAL A 119 -2.10 19.19 -7.95
N GLY A 120 -0.85 18.90 -7.56
CA GLY A 120 -0.26 19.43 -6.31
C GLY A 120 -0.87 18.83 -5.04
N MET A 121 -1.38 17.59 -5.09
CA MET A 121 -2.06 16.94 -3.98
C MET A 121 -1.05 16.14 -3.13
N PRO A 122 -1.02 16.31 -1.79
CA PRO A 122 -0.21 15.46 -0.91
C PRO A 122 -0.55 13.98 -1.04
N ILE A 123 0.40 13.11 -0.68
CA ILE A 123 0.24 11.65 -0.76
C ILE A 123 0.43 11.04 0.63
N VAL A 124 -0.47 10.14 1.00
CA VAL A 124 -0.33 9.29 2.19
C VAL A 124 -0.23 7.83 1.76
N ILE A 125 0.71 7.11 2.37
CA ILE A 125 0.99 5.71 2.07
C ILE A 125 0.90 4.88 3.36
N LEU A 126 0.04 3.87 3.36
CA LEU A 126 -0.12 2.93 4.47
C LEU A 126 0.64 1.65 4.10
N CYS A 127 1.79 1.47 4.72
CA CYS A 127 2.78 0.45 4.42
C CYS A 127 2.58 -0.79 5.30
N ASP A 128 2.32 -1.94 4.67
CA ASP A 128 2.21 -3.25 5.32
C ASP A 128 2.32 -4.33 4.23
N ALA A 129 3.56 -4.67 3.81
CA ALA A 129 3.82 -5.52 2.64
C ALA A 129 5.06 -6.39 2.78
N ASP A 130 4.96 -7.62 2.34
CA ASP A 130 6.07 -8.59 2.36
C ASP A 130 6.88 -8.62 1.03
N GLY A 131 6.87 -7.49 0.30
CA GLY A 131 7.67 -7.27 -0.90
C GLY A 131 7.00 -7.69 -2.20
N GLY A 132 7.80 -8.08 -3.19
CA GLY A 132 7.29 -8.46 -4.51
C GLY A 132 6.65 -9.83 -4.54
N ARG A 133 5.53 -9.98 -5.27
CA ARG A 133 4.81 -11.27 -5.39
C ARG A 133 5.47 -12.19 -6.42
N ILE A 134 6.08 -13.27 -5.93
CA ILE A 134 6.63 -14.33 -6.76
C ILE A 134 5.49 -15.28 -7.19
N PRO A 135 5.38 -15.69 -8.46
CA PRO A 135 6.27 -15.44 -9.61
C PRO A 135 5.93 -14.20 -10.45
N ASP A 136 5.02 -13.33 -10.05
CA ASP A 136 4.55 -12.20 -10.89
C ASP A 136 5.64 -11.18 -11.19
N VAL A 137 6.62 -11.05 -10.28
CA VAL A 137 7.77 -10.16 -10.42
C VAL A 137 9.03 -10.89 -10.88
N MET A 138 8.89 -12.06 -11.52
CA MET A 138 10.02 -12.83 -12.06
C MET A 138 10.01 -12.87 -13.57
N GLY A 139 11.20 -13.01 -14.14
CA GLY A 139 11.40 -13.25 -15.56
C GLY A 139 11.42 -11.98 -16.42
N TRP A 140 11.49 -12.19 -17.74
CA TRP A 140 11.70 -11.11 -18.71
C TRP A 140 10.57 -10.08 -18.74
N ARG A 141 9.35 -10.48 -18.42
CA ARG A 141 8.21 -9.54 -18.37
C ARG A 141 8.39 -8.49 -17.30
N PHE A 142 8.90 -8.88 -16.14
CA PHE A 142 9.17 -7.93 -15.06
C PHE A 142 10.39 -7.07 -15.36
N SER A 143 11.47 -7.65 -15.87
CA SER A 143 12.67 -6.90 -16.24
C SER A 143 12.44 -5.95 -17.42
N GLY A 144 11.47 -6.28 -18.29
CA GLY A 144 11.04 -5.40 -19.39
C GLY A 144 9.94 -4.42 -19.03
N LEU A 145 9.43 -4.45 -17.79
CA LEU A 145 8.51 -3.40 -17.33
C LEU A 145 9.28 -2.08 -17.26
N PRO A 146 9.09 -1.19 -18.22
CA PRO A 146 9.57 0.14 -18.04
C PRO A 146 8.69 0.73 -16.96
N LEU A 147 9.14 0.78 -15.72
CA LEU A 147 8.83 2.01 -15.35
C LEU A 147 7.80 2.49 -14.39
N ASP A 148 7.04 1.67 -13.79
CA ASP A 148 6.37 2.10 -12.58
C ASP A 148 7.39 2.44 -11.48
N PHE A 149 8.58 1.84 -11.54
CA PHE A 149 9.76 2.32 -10.81
C PHE A 149 10.21 3.73 -11.21
N GLN A 150 9.99 4.16 -12.45
CA GLN A 150 10.32 5.54 -12.82
C GLN A 150 9.47 6.58 -12.08
N THR A 151 8.31 6.22 -11.58
CA THR A 151 7.53 7.13 -10.75
C THR A 151 8.27 7.48 -9.45
N PHE A 152 9.14 6.59 -8.96
CA PHE A 152 10.04 6.88 -7.84
C PHE A 152 11.26 7.69 -8.25
N LEU A 153 11.69 7.56 -9.51
CA LEU A 153 12.92 8.14 -10.04
C LEU A 153 12.70 9.44 -10.82
N LYS A 154 11.44 9.88 -11.01
CA LYS A 154 11.15 11.13 -11.69
C LYS A 154 11.71 12.29 -10.91
N THR A 155 12.48 13.11 -11.60
CA THR A 155 13.13 14.28 -11.02
C THR A 155 12.12 15.39 -10.71
N PRO A 156 12.42 16.32 -9.80
CA PRO A 156 11.57 17.47 -9.52
C PRO A 156 11.23 18.33 -10.76
N GLU A 157 12.11 18.34 -11.76
CA GLU A 157 11.88 19.05 -13.03
C GLU A 157 10.78 18.41 -13.88
N GLN A 158 10.58 17.09 -13.74
CA GLN A 158 9.54 16.36 -14.48
C GLN A 158 8.17 16.46 -13.81
N TYR A 159 8.15 16.53 -12.48
CA TYR A 159 6.91 16.65 -11.69
C TYR A 159 7.14 17.48 -10.43
N PRO A 160 6.20 18.38 -10.08
CA PRO A 160 6.26 19.09 -8.82
C PRO A 160 6.37 18.12 -7.64
N MET A 161 7.25 18.41 -6.70
CA MET A 161 7.31 17.66 -5.45
C MET A 161 6.06 18.00 -4.63
N VAL A 162 5.36 16.96 -4.20
CA VAL A 162 4.24 17.08 -3.27
C VAL A 162 4.61 16.47 -1.93
N PRO A 163 4.07 16.98 -0.79
CA PRO A 163 4.26 16.36 0.51
C PRO A 163 3.87 14.89 0.46
N ARG A 164 4.73 14.03 1.03
CA ARG A 164 4.48 12.59 1.16
C ARG A 164 4.65 12.19 2.61
N ALA A 165 3.66 11.50 3.16
CA ALA A 165 3.72 10.89 4.46
C ALA A 165 3.51 9.38 4.35
N ALA A 166 4.22 8.60 5.13
CA ALA A 166 4.06 7.16 5.20
C ALA A 166 3.79 6.71 6.64
N ALA A 167 2.92 5.71 6.80
CA ALA A 167 2.76 4.98 8.05
C ALA A 167 3.22 3.53 7.84
N ILE A 168 4.22 3.11 8.58
CA ILE A 168 4.68 1.71 8.65
C ILE A 168 3.85 1.02 9.72
N LEU A 169 2.92 0.17 9.29
CA LEU A 169 1.86 -0.44 10.11
C LEU A 169 2.04 -1.96 10.29
N GLY A 170 3.17 -2.48 9.84
CA GLY A 170 3.58 -3.87 9.90
C GLY A 170 4.90 -4.07 9.17
N PRO A 171 5.25 -5.30 8.77
CA PRO A 171 6.37 -5.55 7.87
C PRO A 171 6.23 -4.74 6.59
N SER A 172 7.29 -4.05 6.18
CA SER A 172 7.27 -3.17 5.00
C SER A 172 8.52 -3.39 4.19
N TYR A 173 8.43 -4.29 3.22
CA TYR A 173 9.55 -4.72 2.39
C TYR A 173 9.33 -4.39 0.91
N GLY A 174 10.41 -4.34 0.13
CA GLY A 174 10.36 -4.07 -1.30
C GLY A 174 9.90 -2.67 -1.64
N ASP A 175 8.90 -2.54 -2.52
CA ASP A 175 8.34 -1.26 -2.96
C ASP A 175 7.67 -0.48 -1.81
N SER A 176 7.08 -1.15 -0.84
CA SER A 176 6.56 -0.53 0.37
C SER A 176 7.65 0.22 1.15
N ALA A 177 8.84 -0.40 1.30
CA ALA A 177 9.99 0.25 1.91
C ALA A 177 10.49 1.44 1.08
N LEU A 178 10.54 1.32 -0.26
CA LEU A 178 10.93 2.42 -1.14
C LEU A 178 9.96 3.60 -1.02
N HIS A 179 8.66 3.34 -0.95
CA HIS A 179 7.67 4.39 -0.73
C HIS A 179 7.88 5.12 0.60
N ALA A 180 8.10 4.37 1.69
CA ALA A 180 8.36 4.96 3.00
C ALA A 180 9.67 5.75 3.01
N SER A 181 10.76 5.19 2.46
CA SER A 181 12.09 5.86 2.42
C SER A 181 12.11 7.13 1.57
N THR A 182 11.17 7.28 0.62
CA THR A 182 11.03 8.52 -0.19
C THR A 182 10.00 9.49 0.37
N ALA A 183 9.39 9.19 1.52
CA ALA A 183 8.43 10.08 2.16
C ALA A 183 9.15 11.16 2.98
N HIS A 184 8.54 12.35 3.06
CA HIS A 184 9.05 13.47 3.86
C HIS A 184 8.79 13.28 5.35
N PHE A 185 7.79 12.45 5.70
CA PHE A 185 7.48 12.09 7.07
C PHE A 185 7.08 10.62 7.15
N VAL A 186 7.63 9.91 8.13
CA VAL A 186 7.35 8.49 8.38
C VAL A 186 7.00 8.28 9.84
N ALA A 187 5.76 7.84 10.10
CA ALA A 187 5.33 7.31 11.37
C ALA A 187 5.43 5.77 11.33
N MET A 188 5.95 5.16 12.37
CA MET A 188 6.14 3.71 12.45
C MET A 188 5.57 3.16 13.75
N VAL A 189 4.74 2.14 13.68
CA VAL A 189 4.28 1.44 14.88
C VAL A 189 5.42 0.61 15.47
N LYS A 190 5.39 0.41 16.79
CA LYS A 190 6.44 -0.31 17.53
C LYS A 190 6.68 -1.76 17.07
N PHE A 191 5.73 -2.37 16.41
CA PHE A 191 5.83 -3.72 15.83
C PHE A 191 6.06 -3.71 14.31
N GLY A 192 6.29 -2.54 13.72
CA GLY A 192 6.63 -2.38 12.32
C GLY A 192 8.09 -2.69 12.03
N SER A 193 8.40 -2.97 10.77
CA SER A 193 9.77 -3.10 10.28
C SER A 193 9.89 -2.59 8.86
N ILE A 194 11.07 -2.11 8.48
CA ILE A 194 11.35 -1.59 7.15
C ILE A 194 12.69 -2.07 6.63
N ALA A 195 12.69 -2.73 5.47
CA ALA A 195 13.90 -3.10 4.75
C ALA A 195 13.62 -3.32 3.27
N LEU A 196 14.64 -3.32 2.44
CA LEU A 196 14.47 -3.59 1.01
C LEU A 196 14.10 -5.06 0.74
N SER A 197 14.56 -5.99 1.57
CA SER A 197 14.23 -7.43 1.47
C SER A 197 13.85 -7.96 2.85
N GLY A 198 12.90 -8.89 2.91
CA GLY A 198 12.46 -9.49 4.16
C GLY A 198 13.51 -10.41 4.82
N PRO A 199 13.34 -10.72 6.13
CA PRO A 199 14.32 -11.47 6.93
C PRO A 199 14.70 -12.83 6.34
N SER A 200 13.74 -13.55 5.76
CA SER A 200 14.00 -14.86 5.15
C SER A 200 14.93 -14.76 3.93
N VAL A 201 14.78 -13.73 3.12
CA VAL A 201 15.62 -13.50 1.94
C VAL A 201 17.03 -13.09 2.37
N VAL A 202 17.14 -12.15 3.30
CA VAL A 202 18.43 -11.69 3.82
C VAL A 202 19.15 -12.82 4.56
N GLY A 203 18.46 -13.54 5.45
CA GLY A 203 19.03 -14.64 6.21
C GLY A 203 19.56 -15.76 5.31
N ASN A 204 18.82 -16.12 4.25
CA ASN A 204 19.31 -17.10 3.27
C ASN A 204 20.54 -16.60 2.50
N ALA A 205 20.61 -15.32 2.20
CA ALA A 205 21.72 -14.75 1.44
C ALA A 205 23.04 -14.71 2.24
N ILE A 206 22.94 -14.42 3.56
CA ILE A 206 24.14 -14.31 4.43
C ILE A 206 24.41 -15.56 5.27
N GLY A 207 23.51 -16.55 5.24
CA GLY A 207 23.64 -17.80 6.02
C GLY A 207 23.38 -17.61 7.53
N GLU A 208 22.65 -16.58 7.92
CA GLU A 208 22.36 -16.23 9.30
C GLU A 208 20.86 -16.14 9.58
N LYS A 209 20.48 -16.30 10.85
CA LYS A 209 19.08 -16.12 11.27
C LYS A 209 18.83 -14.63 11.53
N VAL A 210 17.94 -14.03 10.74
CA VAL A 210 17.57 -12.60 10.82
C VAL A 210 16.12 -12.47 11.26
N SER A 211 15.81 -11.51 12.14
CA SER A 211 14.45 -11.15 12.54
C SER A 211 14.02 -9.82 11.92
N ASP A 212 12.72 -9.56 11.88
CA ASP A 212 12.16 -8.27 11.46
C ASP A 212 12.76 -7.11 12.25
N ASP A 213 12.83 -7.28 13.58
CA ASP A 213 13.33 -6.27 14.50
C ASP A 213 14.82 -5.95 14.27
N SER A 214 15.66 -7.00 14.13
CA SER A 214 17.10 -6.83 13.89
C SER A 214 17.40 -6.24 12.50
N LEU A 215 16.54 -6.48 11.52
CA LEU A 215 16.74 -6.02 10.15
C LEU A 215 16.32 -4.56 9.95
N GLY A 216 15.20 -4.16 10.51
CA GLY A 216 14.64 -2.84 10.28
C GLY A 216 13.54 -2.46 11.27
N GLY A 217 13.61 -2.96 12.50
CA GLY A 217 12.70 -2.59 13.57
C GLY A 217 12.82 -1.13 13.99
N PRO A 218 12.00 -0.66 14.95
CA PRO A 218 11.88 0.76 15.29
C PRO A 218 13.20 1.43 15.70
N GLU A 219 14.04 0.75 16.47
CA GLU A 219 15.33 1.28 16.91
C GLU A 219 16.25 1.51 15.70
N MET A 220 16.42 0.49 14.87
CA MET A 220 17.26 0.58 13.67
C MET A 220 16.71 1.62 12.69
N ALA A 221 15.41 1.59 12.41
CA ALA A 221 14.77 2.52 11.47
C ALA A 221 14.91 3.98 11.91
N THR A 222 14.84 4.24 13.21
CA THR A 222 15.07 5.59 13.78
C THR A 222 16.54 5.99 13.69
N ALA A 223 17.45 5.07 14.02
CA ALA A 223 18.90 5.36 14.02
C ALA A 223 19.42 5.74 12.63
N VAL A 224 18.87 5.14 11.57
CA VAL A 224 19.26 5.43 10.17
C VAL A 224 18.37 6.48 9.48
N GLY A 225 17.36 7.02 10.18
CA GLY A 225 16.48 8.07 9.65
C GLY A 225 15.35 7.57 8.74
N ASN A 226 15.07 6.27 8.69
CA ASN A 226 13.95 5.70 7.95
C ASN A 226 12.59 5.85 8.68
N ALA A 227 12.59 6.09 9.98
CA ALA A 227 11.41 6.44 10.76
C ALA A 227 11.64 7.76 11.52
N HIS A 228 10.72 8.71 11.34
CA HIS A 228 10.78 10.02 12.02
C HIS A 228 10.09 9.98 13.37
N ARG A 229 9.09 9.12 13.53
CA ARG A 229 8.34 8.95 14.78
C ARG A 229 7.92 7.50 14.97
N VAL A 230 8.32 6.90 16.07
CA VAL A 230 7.80 5.61 16.53
C VAL A 230 6.60 5.86 17.43
N VAL A 231 5.54 5.08 17.25
CA VAL A 231 4.25 5.23 17.95
C VAL A 231 3.76 3.87 18.47
N GLU A 232 2.90 3.89 19.49
CA GLU A 232 2.38 2.69 20.13
C GLU A 232 1.31 1.98 19.28
N THR A 233 0.41 2.74 18.65
CA THR A 233 -0.76 2.22 17.94
C THR A 233 -0.87 2.76 16.52
N GLU A 234 -1.67 2.08 15.68
CA GLU A 234 -1.99 2.56 14.33
C GLU A 234 -2.73 3.91 14.39
N ASP A 235 -3.63 4.11 15.37
CA ASP A 235 -4.33 5.39 15.55
C ASP A 235 -3.36 6.54 15.88
N ASP A 236 -2.29 6.28 16.62
CA ASP A 236 -1.26 7.30 16.88
C ASP A 236 -0.43 7.61 15.63
N ALA A 237 -0.21 6.61 14.75
CA ALA A 237 0.37 6.87 13.44
C ALA A 237 -0.53 7.77 12.59
N PHE A 238 -1.84 7.53 12.59
CA PHE A 238 -2.81 8.37 11.86
C PHE A 238 -2.86 9.80 12.40
N LYS A 239 -2.82 9.99 13.72
CA LYS A 239 -2.69 11.32 14.32
C LYS A 239 -1.40 12.03 13.90
N ALA A 240 -0.29 11.29 13.86
CA ALA A 240 1.01 11.85 13.43
C ALA A 240 0.99 12.25 11.94
N ILE A 241 0.40 11.45 11.06
CA ILE A 241 0.20 11.77 9.64
C ILE A 241 -0.67 13.02 9.47
N ARG A 242 -1.77 13.12 10.24
CA ARG A 242 -2.67 14.29 10.17
C ARG A 242 -2.04 15.58 10.70
N ALA A 243 -1.07 15.46 11.61
CA ALA A 243 -0.36 16.61 12.17
C ALA A 243 0.75 17.14 11.24
N PHE A 244 1.31 16.29 10.37
CA PHE A 244 2.27 16.67 9.35
C PHE A 244 1.59 17.38 8.17
#